data_698893dde8193503b302f016630ff2b8
#
_entry.id   698893dde8193503b302f016630ff2b8
#
_cell.length_a   1.000
_cell.length_b   1.000
_cell.length_c   1.000
_cell.angle_alpha   90.00
_cell.angle_beta   90.00
_cell.angle_gamma   90.00
#
_symmetry.space_group_name_H-M   'P 1'
#
loop_
_entity.id
_entity.type
_entity.pdbx_description
1 polymer ?
#
loop_
_entity_poly.entity_id
_entity_poly.type
_entity_poly.pdbx_seq_one_letter_code
_entity_poly.pdbx_strand_id
1 'polypeptide(L)'
;QNNINTYLQGSPDDAFTWFAGYRMRYYAAKGLVAPLDDVWQGIAGNFSEGITKASTGDDGKKYFVPNYNYPWGFFYRKSVWQDKGYQVPATFDDLKTLAQKMKSDGLIPIAFADKDGWPAMGTFDYLNMRLNGYQFHLDLCAHKESWDQQKVKDVFDNWKAILPYHDPAALGATWQEAAQTLAKKKTGMYLLGSFVTQQFSDKTVLADIDFFPFPEMATEGTTAVEAPIDGFMLSKKGGDNQAAKDLLAFAGTAEGQDAYAAVDSSNIATAKGTDTSKFTPLNKKCAEVIANAKFISQFFDRDALPAMANNVMIPALQGFIKNQSIDTANLESQAKSLYAQQ
;
A
#
# COMPACT_ATOMS: atom_id res chain seq x y z
N GLN A 1 -12.88 6.73 -5.33
CA GLN A 1 -12.13 5.85 -6.25
C GLN A 1 -13.05 5.16 -7.26
N ASN A 2 -14.22 4.67 -6.85
CA ASN A 2 -15.15 3.91 -7.72
C ASN A 2 -15.76 4.74 -8.86
N ASN A 3 -15.66 6.06 -8.84
CA ASN A 3 -16.27 6.96 -9.83
C ASN A 3 -15.24 7.64 -10.75
N ILE A 4 -13.97 7.24 -10.74
CA ILE A 4 -12.92 7.91 -11.50
C ILE A 4 -13.17 7.90 -13.02
N ASN A 5 -13.72 6.81 -13.57
CA ASN A 5 -14.06 6.74 -14.99
C ASN A 5 -15.09 7.82 -15.36
N THR A 6 -16.16 7.94 -14.59
CA THR A 6 -17.21 8.95 -14.79
C THR A 6 -16.66 10.36 -14.60
N TYR A 7 -15.80 10.56 -13.59
CA TYR A 7 -15.13 11.83 -13.35
C TYR A 7 -14.26 12.25 -14.53
N LEU A 8 -13.38 11.37 -15.01
CA LEU A 8 -12.46 11.68 -16.12
C LEU A 8 -13.16 11.85 -17.46
N GLN A 9 -14.28 11.17 -17.70
CA GLN A 9 -15.10 11.31 -18.91
C GLN A 9 -16.06 12.51 -18.86
N GLY A 10 -16.34 13.02 -17.67
CA GLY A 10 -17.24 14.16 -17.46
C GLY A 10 -16.54 15.52 -17.52
N SER A 11 -16.55 16.23 -16.43
CA SER A 11 -15.92 17.54 -16.27
C SER A 11 -14.86 17.50 -15.17
N PRO A 12 -13.73 16.83 -15.38
CA PRO A 12 -12.68 16.73 -14.37
C PRO A 12 -11.99 18.07 -14.14
N ASP A 13 -11.39 18.20 -12.95
CA ASP A 13 -10.43 19.26 -12.68
C ASP A 13 -9.20 19.10 -13.58
N ASP A 14 -8.44 20.17 -13.78
CA ASP A 14 -7.25 20.11 -14.64
C ASP A 14 -6.18 19.19 -14.05
N ALA A 15 -5.92 19.31 -12.74
CA ALA A 15 -5.03 18.43 -11.98
C ALA A 15 -5.80 17.70 -10.88
N PHE A 16 -5.40 16.45 -10.59
CA PHE A 16 -6.02 15.64 -9.54
C PHE A 16 -5.01 14.70 -8.89
N THR A 17 -5.29 14.26 -7.66
CA THR A 17 -4.46 13.27 -6.96
C THR A 17 -4.77 11.87 -7.45
N TRP A 18 -3.73 11.07 -7.64
CA TRP A 18 -3.87 9.69 -8.06
C TRP A 18 -2.70 8.83 -7.55
N PHE A 19 -2.59 7.62 -8.09
CA PHE A 19 -1.65 6.57 -7.72
C PHE A 19 -0.73 6.24 -8.88
N ALA A 20 0.52 5.92 -8.59
CA ALA A 20 1.45 5.32 -9.55
C ALA A 20 1.03 3.88 -9.92
N GLY A 21 1.75 3.24 -10.84
CA GLY A 21 1.57 1.83 -11.17
C GLY A 21 0.53 1.56 -12.24
N TYR A 22 -0.07 0.37 -12.21
CA TYR A 22 -0.98 -0.09 -13.26
C TYR A 22 -2.23 0.80 -13.40
N ARG A 23 -2.80 1.29 -12.31
CA ARG A 23 -3.96 2.20 -12.37
C ARG A 23 -3.69 3.48 -13.12
N MET A 24 -2.50 4.07 -13.01
CA MET A 24 -2.11 5.21 -13.82
C MET A 24 -2.03 4.82 -15.29
N ARG A 25 -1.31 3.73 -15.62
CA ARG A 25 -1.17 3.22 -17.00
C ARG A 25 -2.50 2.91 -17.66
N TYR A 26 -3.43 2.32 -16.90
CA TYR A 26 -4.78 2.00 -17.39
C TYR A 26 -5.55 3.23 -17.90
N TYR A 27 -5.50 4.36 -17.17
CA TYR A 27 -6.16 5.60 -17.62
C TYR A 27 -5.37 6.32 -18.71
N ALA A 28 -4.07 6.23 -18.71
CA ALA A 28 -3.21 6.72 -19.78
C ALA A 28 -3.50 6.01 -21.11
N ALA A 29 -3.57 4.69 -21.11
CA ALA A 29 -3.89 3.88 -22.30
C ALA A 29 -5.29 4.19 -22.85
N LYS A 30 -6.23 4.60 -22.00
CA LYS A 30 -7.57 5.05 -22.43
C LYS A 30 -7.63 6.48 -22.95
N GLY A 31 -6.53 7.22 -22.92
CA GLY A 31 -6.47 8.61 -23.34
C GLY A 31 -7.30 9.56 -22.48
N LEU A 32 -7.54 9.23 -21.22
CA LEU A 32 -8.31 10.01 -20.26
C LEU A 32 -7.47 11.00 -19.46
N VAL A 33 -6.14 10.90 -19.55
CA VAL A 33 -5.17 11.74 -18.87
C VAL A 33 -4.13 12.25 -19.86
N ALA A 34 -3.54 13.42 -19.56
CA ALA A 34 -2.55 14.04 -20.42
C ALA A 34 -1.12 13.60 -20.06
N PRO A 35 -0.22 13.46 -21.06
CA PRO A 35 1.19 13.24 -20.81
C PRO A 35 1.85 14.44 -20.15
N LEU A 36 2.89 14.20 -19.36
CA LEU A 36 3.62 15.16 -18.55
C LEU A 36 5.12 15.23 -18.93
N ASP A 37 5.49 14.82 -20.15
CA ASP A 37 6.90 14.76 -20.56
C ASP A 37 7.58 16.12 -20.50
N ASP A 38 6.86 17.20 -20.81
CA ASP A 38 7.34 18.58 -20.69
C ASP A 38 7.60 18.97 -19.21
N VAL A 39 6.73 18.61 -18.31
CA VAL A 39 6.92 18.78 -16.84
C VAL A 39 8.14 18.00 -16.37
N TRP A 40 8.26 16.75 -16.83
CA TRP A 40 9.35 15.85 -16.43
C TRP A 40 10.74 16.31 -16.91
N GLN A 41 10.84 17.12 -17.96
CA GLN A 41 12.13 17.70 -18.37
C GLN A 41 12.79 18.50 -17.24
N GLY A 42 12.00 19.17 -16.39
CA GLY A 42 12.51 19.97 -15.27
C GLY A 42 12.70 19.19 -13.96
N ILE A 43 12.09 18.02 -13.79
CA ILE A 43 12.06 17.31 -12.51
C ILE A 43 12.65 15.89 -12.55
N ALA A 44 13.00 15.36 -13.71
CA ALA A 44 13.46 13.96 -13.85
C ALA A 44 14.64 13.61 -12.93
N GLY A 45 15.58 14.52 -12.73
CA GLY A 45 16.74 14.32 -11.85
C GLY A 45 16.39 14.17 -10.37
N ASN A 46 15.21 14.57 -9.97
CA ASN A 46 14.75 14.53 -8.58
C ASN A 46 14.35 13.12 -8.12
N PHE A 47 14.12 12.18 -9.04
CA PHE A 47 13.58 10.87 -8.71
C PHE A 47 14.57 9.74 -8.97
N SER A 48 14.34 8.60 -8.30
CA SER A 48 15.03 7.35 -8.59
C SER A 48 14.47 6.70 -9.87
N GLU A 49 15.23 5.77 -10.44
CA GLU A 49 14.80 5.00 -11.61
C GLU A 49 13.48 4.25 -11.35
N GLY A 50 13.34 3.63 -10.18
CA GLY A 50 12.12 2.90 -9.80
C GLY A 50 10.88 3.80 -9.76
N ILE A 51 11.00 5.01 -9.19
CA ILE A 51 9.92 6.00 -9.15
C ILE A 51 9.60 6.52 -10.55
N THR A 52 10.64 6.79 -11.35
CA THR A 52 10.47 7.20 -12.76
C THR A 52 9.72 6.14 -13.56
N LYS A 53 10.07 4.87 -13.38
CA LYS A 53 9.39 3.74 -14.03
C LYS A 53 7.92 3.64 -13.57
N ALA A 54 7.65 3.78 -12.28
CA ALA A 54 6.29 3.77 -11.73
C ALA A 54 5.41 4.91 -12.26
N SER A 55 6.02 6.01 -12.74
CA SER A 55 5.35 7.19 -13.31
C SER A 55 5.21 7.14 -14.84
N THR A 56 5.65 6.05 -15.48
CA THR A 56 5.72 5.90 -16.93
C THR A 56 4.59 5.02 -17.45
N GLY A 57 3.91 5.48 -18.50
CA GLY A 57 2.90 4.72 -19.22
C GLY A 57 3.51 3.63 -20.12
N ASP A 58 2.66 2.75 -20.65
CA ASP A 58 3.10 1.66 -21.54
C ASP A 58 3.61 2.16 -22.90
N ASP A 59 3.25 3.39 -23.27
CA ASP A 59 3.76 4.13 -24.44
C ASP A 59 5.11 4.83 -24.20
N GLY A 60 5.69 4.68 -23.00
CA GLY A 60 6.95 5.30 -22.60
C GLY A 60 6.86 6.75 -22.13
N LYS A 61 5.69 7.39 -22.22
CA LYS A 61 5.49 8.77 -21.73
C LYS A 61 5.25 8.83 -20.24
N LYS A 62 5.48 10.00 -19.67
CA LYS A 62 5.21 10.27 -18.25
C LYS A 62 3.78 10.77 -18.07
N TYR A 63 3.08 10.22 -17.07
CA TYR A 63 1.69 10.59 -16.78
C TYR A 63 1.45 10.95 -15.31
N PHE A 64 2.48 10.87 -14.47
CA PHE A 64 2.34 11.00 -13.04
C PHE A 64 3.51 11.78 -12.45
N VAL A 65 3.23 12.74 -11.56
CA VAL A 65 4.23 13.40 -10.73
C VAL A 65 4.15 12.82 -9.33
N PRO A 66 5.14 12.03 -8.89
CA PRO A 66 5.14 11.42 -7.56
C PRO A 66 5.34 12.49 -6.50
N ASN A 67 4.63 12.36 -5.38
CA ASN A 67 4.74 13.29 -4.25
C ASN A 67 5.28 12.60 -3.00
N TYR A 68 4.66 11.53 -2.57
CA TYR A 68 5.09 10.78 -1.40
C TYR A 68 4.82 9.28 -1.55
N ASN A 69 5.47 8.51 -0.71
CA ASN A 69 5.17 7.12 -0.47
C ASN A 69 5.04 6.84 1.03
N TYR A 70 4.53 5.66 1.38
CA TYR A 70 4.33 5.23 2.76
C TYR A 70 4.50 3.72 2.86
N PRO A 71 5.44 3.25 3.70
CA PRO A 71 5.64 1.83 3.85
C PRO A 71 4.51 1.21 4.67
N TRP A 72 4.12 0.01 4.30
CA TRP A 72 3.30 -0.86 5.11
C TRP A 72 4.18 -1.71 6.02
N GLY A 73 3.66 -2.02 7.20
CA GLY A 73 4.29 -2.85 8.20
C GLY A 73 3.41 -2.99 9.44
N PHE A 74 3.91 -3.68 10.44
CA PHE A 74 3.22 -3.82 11.72
C PHE A 74 3.53 -2.64 12.63
N PHE A 75 2.55 -1.78 12.86
CA PHE A 75 2.63 -0.67 13.82
C PHE A 75 2.22 -1.12 15.21
N TYR A 76 2.90 -0.62 16.23
CA TYR A 76 2.66 -1.02 17.63
C TYR A 76 2.97 0.11 18.62
N ARG A 77 2.46 -0.03 19.85
CA ARG A 77 2.76 0.88 20.97
C ARG A 77 4.01 0.38 21.71
N LYS A 78 5.10 1.17 21.68
CA LYS A 78 6.36 0.84 22.37
C LYS A 78 6.16 0.55 23.84
N SER A 79 5.37 1.38 24.53
CA SER A 79 5.11 1.21 25.97
C SER A 79 4.47 -0.15 26.29
N VAL A 80 3.51 -0.62 25.48
CA VAL A 80 2.86 -1.94 25.65
C VAL A 80 3.87 -3.06 25.45
N TRP A 81 4.70 -2.95 24.42
CA TRP A 81 5.68 -3.98 24.10
C TRP A 81 6.78 -4.07 25.16
N GLN A 82 7.25 -2.93 25.70
CA GLN A 82 8.21 -2.89 26.80
C GLN A 82 7.64 -3.51 28.06
N ASP A 83 6.42 -3.11 28.46
CA ASP A 83 5.75 -3.63 29.66
C ASP A 83 5.56 -5.15 29.62
N LYS A 84 5.28 -5.70 28.42
CA LYS A 84 5.01 -7.12 28.21
C LYS A 84 6.24 -7.93 27.79
N GLY A 85 7.36 -7.27 27.53
CA GLY A 85 8.59 -7.90 27.06
C GLY A 85 8.50 -8.51 25.68
N TYR A 86 7.66 -7.94 24.81
CA TYR A 86 7.55 -8.41 23.42
C TYR A 86 8.77 -8.02 22.60
N GLN A 87 9.15 -8.89 21.66
CA GLN A 87 10.27 -8.68 20.75
C GLN A 87 9.78 -8.66 19.31
N VAL A 88 10.44 -7.86 18.45
CA VAL A 88 10.13 -7.82 17.03
C VAL A 88 10.39 -9.20 16.41
N PRO A 89 9.39 -9.82 15.76
CA PRO A 89 9.55 -11.12 15.15
C PRO A 89 10.42 -11.03 13.88
N ALA A 90 11.38 -11.92 13.75
CA ALA A 90 12.21 -12.00 12.55
C ALA A 90 11.55 -12.86 11.46
N THR A 91 10.84 -13.90 11.85
CA THR A 91 10.19 -14.84 10.95
C THR A 91 8.67 -14.85 11.14
N PHE A 92 7.96 -15.43 10.19
CA PHE A 92 6.51 -15.62 10.31
C PHE A 92 6.13 -16.57 11.47
N ASP A 93 6.97 -17.54 11.79
CA ASP A 93 6.76 -18.42 12.94
C ASP A 93 6.93 -17.66 14.26
N ASP A 94 7.90 -16.75 14.35
CA ASP A 94 8.04 -15.85 15.49
C ASP A 94 6.82 -14.93 15.63
N LEU A 95 6.26 -14.43 14.50
CA LEU A 95 5.03 -13.63 14.51
C LEU A 95 3.85 -14.40 15.10
N LYS A 96 3.67 -15.67 14.69
CA LYS A 96 2.60 -16.53 15.26
C LYS A 96 2.80 -16.79 16.75
N THR A 97 4.04 -17.03 17.16
CA THR A 97 4.41 -17.22 18.57
C THR A 97 4.12 -15.96 19.40
N LEU A 98 4.51 -14.79 18.89
CA LEU A 98 4.22 -13.49 19.51
C LEU A 98 2.71 -13.25 19.60
N ALA A 99 1.96 -13.49 18.51
CA ALA A 99 0.52 -13.32 18.50
C ALA A 99 -0.19 -14.24 19.52
N GLN A 100 0.27 -15.49 19.65
CA GLN A 100 -0.25 -16.39 20.68
C GLN A 100 0.03 -15.86 22.08
N LYS A 101 1.23 -15.32 22.34
CA LYS A 101 1.58 -14.71 23.61
C LYS A 101 0.70 -13.48 23.92
N MET A 102 0.51 -12.57 22.93
CA MET A 102 -0.37 -11.40 23.08
C MET A 102 -1.80 -11.80 23.43
N LYS A 103 -2.31 -12.85 22.77
CA LYS A 103 -3.64 -13.41 23.07
C LYS A 103 -3.74 -13.95 24.51
N SER A 104 -2.71 -14.63 24.97
CA SER A 104 -2.63 -15.14 26.35
C SER A 104 -2.53 -14.02 27.40
N ASP A 105 -1.92 -12.88 27.00
CA ASP A 105 -1.80 -11.67 27.81
C ASP A 105 -3.09 -10.80 27.80
N GLY A 106 -4.14 -11.26 27.11
CA GLY A 106 -5.46 -10.60 27.05
C GLY A 106 -5.61 -9.51 26.01
N LEU A 107 -4.66 -9.39 25.06
CA LEU A 107 -4.77 -8.47 23.93
C LEU A 107 -5.43 -9.18 22.72
N ILE A 108 -6.06 -8.39 21.85
CA ILE A 108 -6.27 -8.80 20.46
C ILE A 108 -4.91 -8.65 19.76
N PRO A 109 -4.28 -9.72 19.27
CA PRO A 109 -2.90 -9.64 18.79
C PRO A 109 -2.73 -8.69 17.61
N ILE A 110 -3.60 -8.79 16.59
CA ILE A 110 -3.52 -8.04 15.35
C ILE A 110 -4.81 -7.25 15.18
N ALA A 111 -4.73 -5.92 15.26
CA ALA A 111 -5.81 -5.05 14.80
C ALA A 111 -6.05 -5.33 13.31
N PHE A 112 -7.30 -5.45 12.94
CA PHE A 112 -7.67 -5.70 11.55
C PHE A 112 -9.04 -5.10 11.27
N ALA A 113 -9.21 -4.55 10.07
CA ALA A 113 -10.49 -3.98 9.64
C ALA A 113 -10.61 -4.09 8.12
N ASP A 114 -11.76 -4.54 7.63
CA ASP A 114 -11.98 -4.73 6.19
C ASP A 114 -13.39 -4.40 5.75
N LYS A 115 -14.09 -3.50 6.47
CA LYS A 115 -15.40 -2.99 6.03
C LYS A 115 -15.33 -2.37 4.64
N ASP A 116 -14.22 -1.67 4.35
CA ASP A 116 -14.01 -0.98 3.08
C ASP A 116 -13.41 -1.90 2.00
N GLY A 117 -13.03 -3.14 2.33
CA GLY A 117 -12.59 -4.22 1.45
C GLY A 117 -11.12 -4.13 0.99
N TRP A 118 -10.48 -2.95 1.06
CA TRP A 118 -9.09 -2.81 0.61
C TRP A 118 -8.03 -3.22 1.65
N PRO A 119 -8.23 -3.10 2.99
CA PRO A 119 -7.14 -3.40 3.92
C PRO A 119 -6.67 -4.85 3.89
N ALA A 120 -7.57 -5.79 3.61
CA ALA A 120 -7.25 -7.21 3.47
C ALA A 120 -6.25 -7.48 2.33
N MET A 121 -6.24 -6.66 1.29
CA MET A 121 -5.29 -6.79 0.18
C MET A 121 -3.84 -6.67 0.64
N GLY A 122 -3.53 -5.74 1.56
CA GLY A 122 -2.18 -5.58 2.08
C GLY A 122 -1.67 -6.81 2.83
N THR A 123 -2.53 -7.55 3.52
CA THR A 123 -2.16 -8.83 4.13
C THR A 123 -1.91 -9.90 3.06
N PHE A 124 -2.76 -9.98 2.03
CA PHE A 124 -2.56 -10.88 0.90
C PHE A 124 -1.23 -10.58 0.18
N ASP A 125 -0.97 -9.31 -0.12
CA ASP A 125 0.22 -8.88 -0.84
C ASP A 125 1.49 -9.27 -0.11
N TYR A 126 1.58 -8.99 1.18
CA TYR A 126 2.74 -9.39 1.97
C TYR A 126 2.93 -10.89 2.04
N LEU A 127 1.87 -11.66 2.32
CA LEU A 127 1.95 -13.12 2.35
C LEU A 127 2.42 -13.67 1.00
N ASN A 128 1.85 -13.16 -0.10
CA ASN A 128 2.23 -13.60 -1.44
C ASN A 128 3.68 -13.23 -1.78
N MET A 129 4.09 -11.98 -1.52
CA MET A 129 5.47 -11.56 -1.78
C MET A 129 6.49 -12.31 -0.93
N ARG A 130 6.18 -12.60 0.36
CA ARG A 130 7.06 -13.33 1.26
C ARG A 130 7.19 -14.80 0.93
N LEU A 131 6.13 -15.43 0.43
CA LEU A 131 6.13 -16.85 0.03
C LEU A 131 6.68 -17.06 -1.37
N ASN A 132 6.23 -16.24 -2.33
CA ASN A 132 6.38 -16.51 -3.75
C ASN A 132 7.31 -15.52 -4.47
N GLY A 133 7.72 -14.45 -3.79
CA GLY A 133 8.57 -13.39 -4.32
C GLY A 133 7.80 -12.29 -5.06
N TYR A 134 8.49 -11.16 -5.23
CA TYR A 134 7.93 -9.93 -5.82
C TYR A 134 7.46 -10.11 -7.26
N GLN A 135 8.29 -10.77 -8.10
CA GLN A 135 7.94 -10.92 -9.52
C GLN A 135 6.71 -11.80 -9.71
N PHE A 136 6.61 -12.91 -8.95
CA PHE A 136 5.41 -13.74 -8.98
C PHE A 136 4.16 -12.97 -8.57
N HIS A 137 4.26 -12.12 -7.53
CA HIS A 137 3.16 -11.27 -7.09
C HIS A 137 2.68 -10.34 -8.21
N LEU A 138 3.59 -9.64 -8.90
CA LEU A 138 3.23 -8.78 -10.03
C LEU A 138 2.64 -9.56 -11.21
N ASP A 139 3.20 -10.72 -11.52
CA ASP A 139 2.72 -11.56 -12.62
C ASP A 139 1.32 -12.14 -12.31
N LEU A 140 1.03 -12.44 -11.04
CA LEU A 140 -0.30 -12.82 -10.58
C LEU A 140 -1.29 -11.65 -10.70
N CYS A 141 -0.89 -10.45 -10.26
CA CYS A 141 -1.70 -9.23 -10.40
C CYS A 141 -2.00 -8.89 -11.86
N ALA A 142 -1.08 -9.18 -12.78
CA ALA A 142 -1.23 -8.99 -14.22
C ALA A 142 -1.90 -10.17 -14.95
N HIS A 143 -2.33 -11.20 -14.23
CA HIS A 143 -2.87 -12.46 -14.77
C HIS A 143 -1.93 -13.15 -15.78
N LYS A 144 -0.62 -13.07 -15.55
CA LYS A 144 0.38 -13.88 -16.25
C LYS A 144 0.63 -15.21 -15.53
N GLU A 145 0.26 -15.27 -14.26
CA GLU A 145 0.24 -16.47 -13.45
C GLU A 145 -1.20 -16.84 -13.11
N SER A 146 -1.49 -18.12 -12.98
CA SER A 146 -2.83 -18.61 -12.65
C SER A 146 -3.16 -18.39 -11.18
N TRP A 147 -4.40 -17.98 -10.90
CA TRP A 147 -4.94 -17.92 -9.55
C TRP A 147 -5.24 -19.31 -8.98
N ASP A 148 -5.47 -20.32 -9.83
CA ASP A 148 -5.70 -21.71 -9.39
C ASP A 148 -4.42 -22.54 -9.44
N GLN A 149 -3.48 -22.22 -8.56
CA GLN A 149 -2.23 -22.97 -8.41
C GLN A 149 -1.82 -23.07 -6.93
N GLN A 150 -0.93 -24.01 -6.62
CA GLN A 150 -0.53 -24.32 -5.25
C GLN A 150 0.06 -23.11 -4.52
N LYS A 151 0.89 -22.32 -5.20
CA LYS A 151 1.47 -21.08 -4.63
C LYS A 151 0.41 -20.12 -4.07
N VAL A 152 -0.72 -19.96 -4.78
CA VAL A 152 -1.83 -19.13 -4.31
C VAL A 152 -2.57 -19.76 -3.14
N LYS A 153 -2.79 -21.08 -3.20
CA LYS A 153 -3.41 -21.82 -2.08
C LYS A 153 -2.57 -21.73 -0.80
N ASP A 154 -1.24 -21.82 -0.93
CA ASP A 154 -0.30 -21.68 0.19
C ASP A 154 -0.38 -20.29 0.85
N VAL A 155 -0.65 -19.21 0.09
CA VAL A 155 -0.89 -17.88 0.65
C VAL A 155 -2.08 -17.89 1.60
N PHE A 156 -3.20 -18.46 1.16
CA PHE A 156 -4.43 -18.51 1.97
C PHE A 156 -4.29 -19.48 3.16
N ASP A 157 -3.56 -20.57 3.02
CA ASP A 157 -3.29 -21.51 4.12
C ASP A 157 -2.44 -20.85 5.21
N ASN A 158 -1.41 -20.05 4.83
CA ASN A 158 -0.62 -19.28 5.78
C ASN A 158 -1.44 -18.15 6.43
N TRP A 159 -2.31 -17.49 5.67
CA TRP A 159 -3.21 -16.49 6.25
C TRP A 159 -4.19 -17.10 7.25
N LYS A 160 -4.73 -18.27 6.92
CA LYS A 160 -5.60 -19.03 7.83
C LYS A 160 -4.93 -19.32 9.18
N ALA A 161 -3.61 -19.53 9.19
CA ALA A 161 -2.86 -19.75 10.43
C ALA A 161 -2.82 -18.53 11.36
N ILE A 162 -2.98 -17.31 10.84
CA ILE A 162 -2.99 -16.07 11.63
C ILE A 162 -4.39 -15.45 11.80
N LEU A 163 -5.40 -15.93 11.07
CA LEU A 163 -6.79 -15.43 11.22
C LEU A 163 -7.30 -15.47 12.69
N PRO A 164 -6.99 -16.49 13.53
CA PRO A 164 -7.42 -16.52 14.93
C PRO A 164 -6.82 -15.41 15.81
N TYR A 165 -5.84 -14.66 15.29
CA TYR A 165 -5.18 -13.56 15.97
C TYR A 165 -5.65 -12.19 15.48
N HIS A 166 -6.44 -12.12 14.41
CA HIS A 166 -7.05 -10.90 13.91
C HIS A 166 -8.22 -10.46 14.82
N ASP A 167 -8.53 -9.16 14.78
CA ASP A 167 -9.72 -8.64 15.43
C ASP A 167 -10.97 -9.31 14.86
N PRO A 168 -11.79 -9.96 15.69
CA PRO A 168 -13.01 -10.64 15.22
C PRO A 168 -14.06 -9.68 14.65
N ALA A 169 -13.98 -8.38 14.94
CA ALA A 169 -14.88 -7.35 14.39
C ALA A 169 -14.46 -6.84 13.00
N ALA A 170 -13.41 -7.39 12.40
CA ALA A 170 -12.76 -6.89 11.20
C ALA A 170 -13.70 -6.52 10.06
N LEU A 171 -14.66 -7.37 9.70
CA LEU A 171 -15.56 -7.13 8.56
C LEU A 171 -16.57 -6.00 8.79
N GLY A 172 -16.79 -5.61 10.05
CA GLY A 172 -17.68 -4.52 10.41
C GLY A 172 -16.98 -3.20 10.74
N ALA A 173 -15.66 -3.22 10.90
CA ALA A 173 -14.85 -2.08 11.32
C ALA A 173 -14.16 -1.39 10.15
N THR A 174 -14.01 -0.08 10.23
CA THR A 174 -13.15 0.71 9.34
C THR A 174 -11.70 0.66 9.84
N TRP A 175 -10.74 0.94 8.95
CA TRP A 175 -9.33 0.98 9.32
C TRP A 175 -9.05 2.05 10.40
N GLN A 176 -9.81 3.16 10.43
CA GLN A 176 -9.71 4.18 11.46
C GLN A 176 -10.15 3.65 12.84
N GLU A 177 -11.23 2.89 12.88
CA GLU A 177 -11.71 2.26 14.11
C GLU A 177 -10.69 1.24 14.63
N ALA A 178 -10.08 0.45 13.75
CA ALA A 178 -9.01 -0.47 14.13
C ALA A 178 -7.76 0.28 14.64
N ALA A 179 -7.37 1.40 14.02
CA ALA A 179 -6.27 2.24 14.53
C ALA A 179 -6.54 2.75 15.95
N GLN A 180 -7.80 3.09 16.26
CA GLN A 180 -8.18 3.51 17.62
C GLN A 180 -8.06 2.37 18.66
N THR A 181 -8.20 1.11 18.26
CA THR A 181 -7.97 -0.02 19.18
C THR A 181 -6.50 -0.11 19.58
N LEU A 182 -5.57 0.17 18.62
CA LEU A 182 -4.15 0.25 18.88
C LEU A 182 -3.81 1.44 19.82
N ALA A 183 -4.37 2.62 19.54
CA ALA A 183 -4.20 3.80 20.40
C ALA A 183 -4.62 3.53 21.83
N LYS A 184 -5.73 2.82 22.03
CA LYS A 184 -6.32 2.46 23.33
C LYS A 184 -5.67 1.24 23.99
N LYS A 185 -4.57 0.70 23.44
CA LYS A 185 -3.85 -0.48 23.96
C LYS A 185 -4.70 -1.75 24.04
N LYS A 186 -5.74 -1.88 23.21
CA LYS A 186 -6.60 -3.06 23.13
C LYS A 186 -6.03 -4.12 22.21
N THR A 187 -5.25 -3.69 21.20
CA THR A 187 -4.59 -4.55 20.23
C THR A 187 -3.08 -4.45 20.36
N GLY A 188 -2.37 -5.53 20.01
CA GLY A 188 -0.91 -5.63 20.15
C GLY A 188 -0.14 -4.96 19.04
N MET A 189 -0.64 -5.08 17.79
CA MET A 189 -0.04 -4.55 16.56
C MET A 189 -1.08 -4.38 15.46
N TYR A 190 -0.75 -3.61 14.41
CA TYR A 190 -1.62 -3.36 13.27
C TYR A 190 -0.81 -3.35 11.96
N LEU A 191 -1.11 -4.24 11.03
CA LEU A 191 -0.55 -4.25 9.68
C LEU A 191 -1.29 -3.23 8.82
N LEU A 192 -0.64 -2.10 8.53
CA LEU A 192 -1.19 -1.01 7.72
C LEU A 192 -0.06 -0.14 7.15
N GLY A 193 -0.41 0.85 6.33
CA GLY A 193 0.52 1.90 5.89
C GLY A 193 0.81 2.92 6.99
N SER A 194 1.94 3.66 6.87
CA SER A 194 2.35 4.67 7.86
C SER A 194 1.31 5.77 8.09
N PHE A 195 0.35 5.95 7.19
CA PHE A 195 -0.80 6.85 7.35
C PHE A 195 -1.69 6.47 8.56
N VAL A 196 -1.52 5.31 9.17
CA VAL A 196 -2.17 4.96 10.44
C VAL A 196 -1.95 6.04 11.51
N THR A 197 -0.80 6.71 11.47
CA THR A 197 -0.43 7.78 12.41
C THR A 197 -1.33 9.01 12.33
N GLN A 198 -2.00 9.24 11.21
CA GLN A 198 -3.00 10.31 11.04
C GLN A 198 -4.19 10.16 12.00
N GLN A 199 -4.42 8.95 12.51
CA GLN A 199 -5.51 8.67 13.45
C GLN A 199 -5.16 9.00 14.92
N PHE A 200 -3.92 9.42 15.20
CA PHE A 200 -3.44 9.70 16.55
C PHE A 200 -3.25 11.20 16.78
N SER A 201 -4.31 11.89 17.22
CA SER A 201 -4.25 13.32 17.54
C SER A 201 -3.44 13.61 18.83
N ASP A 202 -3.36 12.65 19.74
CA ASP A 202 -2.54 12.76 20.95
C ASP A 202 -1.06 12.54 20.63
N LYS A 203 -0.26 13.59 20.84
CA LYS A 203 1.20 13.56 20.58
C LYS A 203 1.93 12.50 21.42
N THR A 204 1.40 12.15 22.61
CA THR A 204 2.00 11.11 23.45
C THR A 204 1.77 9.72 22.87
N VAL A 205 0.59 9.50 22.28
CA VAL A 205 0.28 8.28 21.53
C VAL A 205 1.18 8.19 20.31
N LEU A 206 1.26 9.27 19.53
CA LEU A 206 2.06 9.30 18.30
C LEU A 206 3.55 9.05 18.59
N ALA A 207 4.10 9.66 19.66
CA ALA A 207 5.49 9.43 20.07
C ALA A 207 5.77 8.00 20.56
N ASP A 208 4.73 7.28 20.98
CA ASP A 208 4.81 5.90 21.46
C ASP A 208 4.67 4.86 20.33
N ILE A 209 4.33 5.28 19.11
CA ILE A 209 4.23 4.38 17.96
C ILE A 209 5.62 4.05 17.39
N ASP A 210 5.82 2.79 17.09
CA ASP A 210 6.92 2.27 16.27
C ASP A 210 6.38 1.21 15.30
N PHE A 211 7.20 0.73 14.39
CA PHE A 211 6.80 -0.30 13.44
C PHE A 211 7.95 -1.25 13.10
N PHE A 212 7.60 -2.39 12.49
CA PHE A 212 8.56 -3.31 11.88
C PHE A 212 7.99 -3.83 10.55
N PRO A 213 8.84 -4.12 9.56
CA PRO A 213 8.43 -4.73 8.30
C PRO A 213 7.76 -6.09 8.51
N PHE A 214 6.93 -6.52 7.56
CA PHE A 214 6.37 -7.87 7.59
C PHE A 214 7.50 -8.90 7.64
N PRO A 215 7.46 -9.88 8.59
CA PRO A 215 8.54 -10.85 8.79
C PRO A 215 8.81 -11.72 7.55
N GLU A 216 10.00 -12.28 7.49
CA GLU A 216 10.39 -13.20 6.41
C GLU A 216 9.69 -14.57 6.54
N MET A 217 9.35 -15.17 5.38
CA MET A 217 8.70 -16.48 5.30
C MET A 217 9.49 -17.48 4.49
N ALA A 218 10.17 -17.06 3.45
CA ALA A 218 11.00 -17.89 2.59
C ALA A 218 12.46 -17.43 2.62
N THR A 219 13.38 -18.32 2.29
CA THR A 219 14.82 -18.15 2.48
C THR A 219 15.49 -17.20 1.50
N GLU A 220 14.87 -16.82 0.38
CA GLU A 220 15.56 -16.06 -0.65
C GLU A 220 14.75 -14.90 -1.20
N GLY A 221 15.34 -13.69 -1.12
CA GLY A 221 15.04 -12.56 -2.02
C GLY A 221 13.68 -11.90 -1.85
N THR A 222 13.00 -12.14 -0.74
CA THR A 222 11.63 -11.65 -0.49
C THR A 222 11.60 -10.30 0.22
N THR A 223 12.65 -9.50 0.10
CA THR A 223 12.76 -8.16 0.72
C THR A 223 11.90 -7.08 0.05
N ALA A 224 10.83 -7.46 -0.63
CA ALA A 224 9.88 -6.51 -1.16
C ALA A 224 9.13 -5.80 -0.02
N VAL A 225 8.99 -4.49 -0.18
CA VAL A 225 8.20 -3.64 0.71
C VAL A 225 7.00 -3.12 -0.05
N GLU A 226 5.85 -3.14 0.58
CA GLU A 226 4.70 -2.45 0.07
C GLU A 226 4.80 -0.99 0.49
N ALA A 227 5.05 -0.12 -0.47
CA ALA A 227 5.20 1.32 -0.26
C ALA A 227 4.60 2.08 -1.44
N PRO A 228 3.27 2.14 -1.52
CA PRO A 228 2.57 2.81 -2.61
C PRO A 228 3.00 4.26 -2.78
N ILE A 229 3.00 4.74 -4.03
CA ILE A 229 3.36 6.11 -4.38
C ILE A 229 2.09 6.86 -4.75
N ASP A 230 1.81 7.93 -4.02
CA ASP A 230 0.75 8.87 -4.31
C ASP A 230 1.33 10.16 -4.92
N GLY A 231 0.54 10.81 -5.76
CA GLY A 231 0.96 12.02 -6.44
C GLY A 231 -0.14 12.62 -7.31
N PHE A 232 0.26 13.23 -8.41
CA PHE A 232 -0.63 14.05 -9.23
C PHE A 232 -0.62 13.62 -10.69
N MET A 233 -1.77 13.79 -11.33
CA MET A 233 -1.97 13.63 -12.76
C MET A 233 -2.69 14.83 -13.33
N LEU A 234 -2.55 15.07 -14.65
CA LEU A 234 -3.41 15.96 -15.39
C LEU A 234 -4.53 15.17 -16.08
N SER A 235 -5.76 15.67 -15.98
CA SER A 235 -6.82 15.20 -16.86
C SER A 235 -6.50 15.53 -18.31
N LYS A 236 -7.16 14.86 -19.25
CA LYS A 236 -6.99 15.19 -20.68
C LYS A 236 -7.21 16.68 -20.95
N LYS A 237 -8.22 17.30 -20.32
CA LYS A 237 -8.52 18.72 -20.41
C LYS A 237 -7.39 19.59 -19.83
N GLY A 238 -6.80 19.18 -18.71
CA GLY A 238 -5.72 19.91 -18.03
C GLY A 238 -4.40 19.92 -18.79
N GLY A 239 -4.26 19.07 -19.82
CA GLY A 239 -3.04 18.97 -20.62
C GLY A 239 -2.61 20.26 -21.32
N ASP A 240 -3.53 21.16 -21.59
CA ASP A 240 -3.25 22.48 -22.21
C ASP A 240 -3.15 23.61 -21.16
N ASN A 241 -3.36 23.34 -19.88
CA ASN A 241 -3.30 24.35 -18.82
C ASN A 241 -1.87 24.48 -18.26
N GLN A 242 -1.18 25.56 -18.65
CA GLN A 242 0.19 25.80 -18.20
C GLN A 242 0.30 26.00 -16.68
N ALA A 243 -0.67 26.68 -16.05
CA ALA A 243 -0.65 26.86 -14.59
C ALA A 243 -0.78 25.53 -13.83
N ALA A 244 -1.56 24.57 -14.35
CA ALA A 244 -1.64 23.22 -13.77
C ALA A 244 -0.31 22.46 -13.94
N LYS A 245 0.36 22.60 -15.09
CA LYS A 245 1.69 22.03 -15.31
C LYS A 245 2.74 22.61 -14.39
N ASP A 246 2.73 23.95 -14.19
CA ASP A 246 3.67 24.65 -13.30
C ASP A 246 3.47 24.19 -11.84
N LEU A 247 2.22 24.02 -11.42
CA LEU A 247 1.89 23.46 -10.10
C LEU A 247 2.46 22.03 -9.93
N LEU A 248 2.27 21.19 -10.95
CA LEU A 248 2.79 19.82 -10.91
C LEU A 248 4.32 19.77 -10.95
N ALA A 249 4.96 20.67 -11.72
CA ALA A 249 6.40 20.83 -11.73
C ALA A 249 6.94 21.19 -10.33
N PHE A 250 6.30 22.15 -9.66
CA PHE A 250 6.63 22.53 -8.28
C PHE A 250 6.43 21.34 -7.31
N ALA A 251 5.30 20.63 -7.39
CA ALA A 251 5.03 19.46 -6.56
C ALA A 251 6.06 18.31 -6.74
N GLY A 252 6.74 18.26 -7.88
CA GLY A 252 7.84 17.32 -8.16
C GLY A 252 9.22 17.78 -7.66
N THR A 253 9.32 18.93 -6.99
CA THR A 253 10.56 19.42 -6.39
C THR A 253 10.68 19.04 -4.90
N ALA A 254 11.91 19.10 -4.37
CA ALA A 254 12.14 18.92 -2.93
C ALA A 254 11.36 19.97 -2.11
N GLU A 255 11.38 21.23 -2.52
CA GLU A 255 10.66 22.32 -1.85
C GLU A 255 9.14 22.08 -1.81
N GLY A 256 8.56 21.66 -2.93
CA GLY A 256 7.12 21.35 -3.01
C GLY A 256 6.74 20.17 -2.12
N GLN A 257 7.56 19.13 -2.06
CA GLN A 257 7.31 17.97 -1.22
C GLN A 257 7.57 18.26 0.27
N ASP A 258 8.54 19.10 0.60
CA ASP A 258 8.76 19.57 1.97
C ASP A 258 7.58 20.42 2.48
N ALA A 259 7.01 21.26 1.61
CA ALA A 259 5.81 22.03 1.94
C ALA A 259 4.60 21.10 2.21
N TYR A 260 4.45 20.04 1.44
CA TYR A 260 3.41 19.03 1.65
C TYR A 260 3.63 18.24 2.96
N ALA A 261 4.84 17.75 3.19
CA ALA A 261 5.20 17.00 4.39
C ALA A 261 5.11 17.83 5.68
N ALA A 262 5.23 19.14 5.59
CA ALA A 262 5.04 20.05 6.74
C ALA A 262 3.60 20.04 7.27
N VAL A 263 2.61 19.70 6.43
CA VAL A 263 1.20 19.56 6.81
C VAL A 263 0.89 18.12 7.25
N ASP A 264 1.46 17.14 6.59
CA ASP A 264 1.27 15.71 6.90
C ASP A 264 2.60 14.97 6.95
N SER A 265 3.12 14.83 8.14
CA SER A 265 4.40 14.17 8.41
C SER A 265 4.36 12.64 8.32
N SER A 266 3.20 12.02 8.04
CA SER A 266 3.09 10.56 7.86
C SER A 266 3.67 10.09 6.52
N ASN A 267 3.87 11.02 5.60
CA ASN A 267 4.29 10.78 4.23
C ASN A 267 5.81 10.91 4.07
N ILE A 268 6.42 10.01 3.32
CA ILE A 268 7.83 10.06 2.99
C ILE A 268 7.96 10.64 1.58
N ALA A 269 8.60 11.79 1.46
CA ALA A 269 8.83 12.44 0.19
C ALA A 269 9.60 11.54 -0.79
N THR A 270 9.25 11.62 -2.07
CA THR A 270 9.87 10.81 -3.12
C THR A 270 11.00 11.52 -3.84
N ALA A 271 11.05 12.85 -3.78
CA ALA A 271 12.10 13.67 -4.41
C ALA A 271 13.37 13.65 -3.58
N LYS A 272 14.50 13.61 -4.27
CA LYS A 272 15.83 13.79 -3.66
C LYS A 272 15.98 15.21 -3.12
N GLY A 273 16.73 15.35 -2.02
CA GLY A 273 17.08 16.66 -1.46
C GLY A 273 16.04 17.26 -0.54
N THR A 274 14.98 16.52 -0.19
CA THR A 274 13.99 16.94 0.82
C THR A 274 14.60 17.04 2.22
N ASP A 275 14.04 17.91 3.06
CA ASP A 275 14.52 18.16 4.42
C ASP A 275 14.08 17.06 5.40
N THR A 276 14.98 16.11 5.66
CA THR A 276 14.76 15.04 6.64
C THR A 276 15.09 15.42 8.09
N SER A 277 15.53 16.66 8.33
CA SER A 277 15.90 17.11 9.68
C SER A 277 14.74 17.11 10.67
N LYS A 278 13.52 17.29 10.13
CA LYS A 278 12.26 17.28 10.89
C LYS A 278 11.64 15.91 11.06
N PHE A 279 12.23 14.87 10.50
CA PHE A 279 11.71 13.52 10.60
C PHE A 279 11.72 13.04 12.07
N THR A 280 10.58 12.52 12.51
CA THR A 280 10.49 11.77 13.76
C THR A 280 11.32 10.48 13.67
N PRO A 281 11.65 9.82 14.79
CA PRO A 281 12.29 8.51 14.74
C PRO A 281 11.51 7.49 13.87
N LEU A 282 10.19 7.53 13.92
CA LEU A 282 9.32 6.68 13.09
C LEU A 282 9.48 6.99 11.60
N ASN A 283 9.45 8.29 11.21
CA ASN A 283 9.63 8.69 9.81
C ASN A 283 11.00 8.28 9.25
N LYS A 284 12.06 8.44 10.06
CA LYS A 284 13.41 7.97 9.67
C LYS A 284 13.43 6.49 9.40
N LYS A 285 12.83 5.69 10.29
CA LYS A 285 12.74 4.24 10.14
C LYS A 285 11.91 3.84 8.91
N CYS A 286 10.79 4.54 8.65
CA CYS A 286 9.99 4.36 7.44
C CYS A 286 10.81 4.66 6.16
N ALA A 287 11.53 5.76 6.14
CA ALA A 287 12.38 6.14 5.01
C ALA A 287 13.52 5.14 4.79
N GLU A 288 14.15 4.64 5.86
CA GLU A 288 15.20 3.62 5.80
C GLU A 288 14.67 2.29 5.22
N VAL A 289 13.47 1.86 5.61
CA VAL A 289 12.85 0.64 5.07
C VAL A 289 12.61 0.76 3.58
N ILE A 290 12.11 1.91 3.11
CA ILE A 290 11.93 2.17 1.68
C ILE A 290 13.25 2.23 0.95
N ALA A 291 14.25 2.95 1.49
CA ALA A 291 15.56 3.13 0.86
C ALA A 291 16.33 1.82 0.72
N ASN A 292 16.17 0.89 1.66
CA ASN A 292 16.81 -0.41 1.67
C ASN A 292 16.02 -1.49 0.95
N ALA A 293 14.79 -1.20 0.51
CA ALA A 293 13.97 -2.17 -0.18
C ALA A 293 14.54 -2.50 -1.56
N LYS A 294 14.76 -3.77 -1.83
CA LYS A 294 15.18 -4.25 -3.15
C LYS A 294 14.07 -4.09 -4.18
N PHE A 295 12.83 -4.26 -3.75
CA PHE A 295 11.63 -4.14 -4.57
C PHE A 295 10.54 -3.40 -3.81
N ILE A 296 9.75 -2.59 -4.53
CA ILE A 296 8.63 -1.83 -3.99
C ILE A 296 7.36 -2.20 -4.76
N SER A 297 6.37 -2.73 -4.03
CA SER A 297 5.00 -2.97 -4.52
C SER A 297 4.15 -1.73 -4.36
N GLN A 298 3.22 -1.51 -5.29
CA GLN A 298 2.30 -0.37 -5.25
C GLN A 298 0.99 -0.66 -4.51
N PHE A 299 0.74 -1.84 -4.06
CA PHE A 299 -0.53 -2.34 -3.50
C PHE A 299 -1.40 -3.05 -4.55
N PHE A 300 -2.11 -4.10 -4.14
CA PHE A 300 -2.90 -4.95 -5.05
C PHE A 300 -3.83 -4.15 -5.96
N ASP A 301 -4.61 -3.23 -5.40
CA ASP A 301 -5.60 -2.46 -6.15
C ASP A 301 -4.97 -1.44 -7.12
N ARG A 302 -3.66 -1.26 -7.07
CA ARG A 302 -2.87 -0.39 -7.96
C ARG A 302 -2.01 -1.17 -8.94
N ASP A 303 -1.66 -2.41 -8.61
CA ASP A 303 -0.88 -3.33 -9.44
C ASP A 303 -1.76 -4.28 -10.27
N ALA A 304 -3.04 -4.45 -9.91
CA ALA A 304 -4.02 -5.24 -10.64
C ALA A 304 -5.02 -4.38 -11.43
N LEU A 305 -5.73 -5.04 -12.37
CA LEU A 305 -6.87 -4.43 -13.05
C LEU A 305 -7.90 -3.92 -12.02
N PRO A 306 -8.42 -2.69 -12.15
CA PRO A 306 -9.41 -2.16 -11.22
C PRO A 306 -10.63 -3.06 -11.01
N ALA A 307 -11.12 -3.71 -12.07
CA ALA A 307 -12.24 -4.65 -11.97
C ALA A 307 -11.84 -5.92 -11.19
N MET A 308 -10.60 -6.42 -11.35
CA MET A 308 -10.10 -7.55 -10.55
C MET A 308 -10.06 -7.21 -9.07
N ALA A 309 -9.52 -6.05 -8.72
CA ALA A 309 -9.45 -5.59 -7.33
C ALA A 309 -10.84 -5.40 -6.71
N ASN A 310 -11.71 -4.63 -7.37
CA ASN A 310 -12.98 -4.21 -6.77
C ASN A 310 -14.07 -5.28 -6.83
N ASN A 311 -14.18 -6.01 -7.95
CA ASN A 311 -15.32 -6.90 -8.20
C ASN A 311 -15.01 -8.37 -7.86
N VAL A 312 -13.72 -8.73 -7.79
CA VAL A 312 -13.31 -10.12 -7.54
C VAL A 312 -12.58 -10.22 -6.20
N MET A 313 -11.50 -9.46 -6.03
CA MET A 313 -10.62 -9.66 -4.88
C MET A 313 -11.24 -9.20 -3.56
N ILE A 314 -11.91 -8.04 -3.51
CA ILE A 314 -12.60 -7.57 -2.29
C ILE A 314 -13.59 -8.62 -1.77
N PRO A 315 -14.60 -9.06 -2.56
CA PRO A 315 -15.56 -10.04 -2.05
C PRO A 315 -14.92 -11.40 -1.73
N ALA A 316 -13.88 -11.81 -2.47
CA ALA A 316 -13.19 -13.06 -2.22
C ALA A 316 -12.43 -13.04 -0.88
N LEU A 317 -11.70 -11.96 -0.58
CA LEU A 317 -10.97 -11.81 0.68
C LEU A 317 -11.91 -11.67 1.88
N GLN A 318 -12.99 -10.90 1.76
CA GLN A 318 -14.01 -10.80 2.80
C GLN A 318 -14.70 -12.16 3.04
N GLY A 319 -14.98 -12.89 1.97
CA GLY A 319 -15.48 -14.26 2.05
C GLY A 319 -14.53 -15.22 2.75
N PHE A 320 -13.24 -15.12 2.42
CA PHE A 320 -12.19 -15.91 3.05
C PHE A 320 -12.06 -15.61 4.56
N ILE A 321 -12.03 -14.34 4.93
CA ILE A 321 -11.95 -13.92 6.35
C ILE A 321 -13.15 -14.49 7.13
N LYS A 322 -14.34 -14.46 6.54
CA LYS A 322 -15.58 -14.96 7.16
C LYS A 322 -15.62 -16.48 7.26
N ASN A 323 -15.28 -17.18 6.18
CA ASN A 323 -15.54 -18.61 6.01
C ASN A 323 -14.29 -19.48 6.14
N GLN A 324 -13.10 -18.87 6.20
CA GLN A 324 -11.78 -19.52 6.24
C GLN A 324 -11.53 -20.48 5.06
N SER A 325 -12.16 -20.20 3.94
CA SER A 325 -12.03 -20.99 2.70
C SER A 325 -12.06 -20.06 1.48
N ILE A 326 -11.35 -20.46 0.44
CA ILE A 326 -11.23 -19.73 -0.83
C ILE A 326 -11.41 -20.70 -1.99
N ASP A 327 -12.14 -20.28 -3.01
CA ASP A 327 -12.27 -21.01 -4.28
C ASP A 327 -11.33 -20.37 -5.32
N THR A 328 -10.12 -20.92 -5.41
CA THR A 328 -9.09 -20.44 -6.35
C THR A 328 -9.44 -20.69 -7.80
N ALA A 329 -10.22 -21.75 -8.10
CA ALA A 329 -10.69 -22.03 -9.45
C ALA A 329 -11.71 -20.96 -9.91
N ASN A 330 -12.58 -20.51 -9.00
CA ASN A 330 -13.48 -19.40 -9.28
C ASN A 330 -12.73 -18.08 -9.46
N LEU A 331 -11.70 -17.81 -8.64
CA LEU A 331 -10.81 -16.64 -8.83
C LEU A 331 -10.18 -16.64 -10.21
N GLU A 332 -9.61 -17.77 -10.65
CA GLU A 332 -9.01 -17.93 -11.97
C GLU A 332 -10.02 -17.69 -13.10
N SER A 333 -11.21 -18.27 -12.98
CA SER A 333 -12.28 -18.10 -13.98
C SER A 333 -12.67 -16.62 -14.15
N GLN A 334 -12.84 -15.91 -13.04
CA GLN A 334 -13.19 -14.48 -13.06
C GLN A 334 -12.05 -13.61 -13.58
N ALA A 335 -10.79 -13.86 -13.13
CA ALA A 335 -9.61 -13.16 -13.62
C ALA A 335 -9.46 -13.33 -15.13
N LYS A 336 -9.52 -14.57 -15.64
CA LYS A 336 -9.45 -14.88 -17.07
C LYS A 336 -10.49 -14.11 -17.88
N SER A 337 -11.73 -14.04 -17.39
CA SER A 337 -12.81 -13.29 -18.05
C SER A 337 -12.52 -11.79 -18.11
N LEU A 338 -12.01 -11.20 -17.03
CA LEU A 338 -11.73 -9.76 -16.95
C LEU A 338 -10.53 -9.35 -17.81
N TYR A 339 -9.45 -10.12 -17.77
CA TYR A 339 -8.22 -9.79 -18.52
C TYR A 339 -8.34 -10.10 -20.02
N ALA A 340 -9.25 -10.99 -20.45
CA ALA A 340 -9.57 -11.21 -21.86
C ALA A 340 -10.33 -10.06 -22.53
N GLN A 341 -10.85 -9.10 -21.75
CA GLN A 341 -11.62 -7.95 -22.24
C GLN A 341 -10.75 -6.69 -22.43
N GLN A 342 -9.46 -6.77 -22.22
CA GLN A 342 -8.47 -5.71 -22.43
C GLN A 342 -7.87 -5.80 -23.84
#